data_809ed70869ad30444d5315ce32ac7679
#
_entry.id   809ed70869ad30444d5315ce32ac7679
#
_cell.length_a   1.000
_cell.length_b   1.000
_cell.length_c   1.000
_cell.angle_alpha   90.00
_cell.angle_beta   90.00
_cell.angle_gamma   90.00
#
_symmetry.space_group_name_H-M   'P 1'
#
loop_
_entity.id
_entity.type
_entity.pdbx_description
1 polymer ?
#
loop_
_entity_poly.entity_id
_entity_poly.type
_entity_poly.pdbx_seq_one_letter_code
_entity_poly.pdbx_strand_id
1 'polypeptide(L)'
;MTDTTTSTADRGNSLASMLLPELKQLAQQLGITGSSGMRKQELIAAISERQQQGGAPRRGSRSATRDAGSPNGAGSADSQNSASKASKSDGGGSSESSEGSSGNDRSDRNNRSDRTDRNDRNDRHDRNDRNDRDDGGRRRRRGRDRYRDRRDRKGGYGDGEPVVTEDDVLLPVAGIIDVLDNYAFVRTGGYLPGPNDVYVSLSLVRKYNLRKGDAITGQVRQPRDGERREKFNPLVSVETINGGDLEAAKDRPDFSKLTPLYPQDRLRLETTPQNLTTRVIDLVAPIGKGQRGLIVSPPKAGKTMVLQAIANAITENNPEVHLMVVLVDERPEEVTDMQRSVKGEVIASTFDRPAEDHTIISELSIERAKRLVELGHDVVVLLDSMTRLGRAYNLAAPASGRILSGGVDSTALYPPKKFFGAARNIENGGSLTILATALVETGSRMDEVIFEEFKGTGNMELKLDRRLADKRVFPAVDVDASGTRKEELLMSSDELKIVWKLRRVLHALDQQQSIELLLSKLRENDNNYDFLLQVQKTTPSVQGSTEEE
;
A
#
# COMPACT_ATOMS: atom_id res chain seq x y z
N MET A 1 -11.48 41.59 24.89
CA MET A 1 -12.70 42.07 24.22
C MET A 1 -12.47 41.94 22.72
N THR A 2 -12.85 40.83 22.15
CA THR A 2 -13.10 40.69 20.71
C THR A 2 -14.11 39.56 20.55
N ASP A 3 -15.28 39.95 20.10
CA ASP A 3 -16.46 39.12 19.88
C ASP A 3 -16.22 38.10 18.81
N THR A 4 -16.63 36.86 19.12
CA THR A 4 -16.72 35.78 18.16
C THR A 4 -18.19 35.58 17.80
N THR A 5 -18.63 36.24 16.75
CA THR A 5 -19.89 35.96 16.06
C THR A 5 -19.68 34.77 15.14
N THR A 6 -20.04 33.57 15.57
CA THR A 6 -20.09 32.37 14.72
C THR A 6 -21.43 32.39 13.97
N SER A 7 -21.32 32.47 12.66
CA SER A 7 -22.36 32.58 11.66
C SER A 7 -23.29 31.35 11.63
N THR A 8 -24.59 31.62 11.61
CA THR A 8 -25.72 30.67 11.48
C THR A 8 -25.78 29.95 10.11
N ALA A 9 -24.88 30.24 9.17
CA ALA A 9 -24.86 29.65 7.84
C ALA A 9 -24.18 28.26 7.78
N ASP A 10 -23.31 27.95 8.75
CA ASP A 10 -22.55 26.69 8.74
C ASP A 10 -23.34 25.47 9.26
N ARG A 11 -24.39 25.69 10.06
CA ARG A 11 -25.24 24.61 10.60
C ARG A 11 -26.28 24.08 9.61
N GLY A 12 -26.71 24.91 8.66
CA GLY A 12 -27.65 24.50 7.60
C GLY A 12 -27.03 23.56 6.56
N ASN A 13 -25.74 23.70 6.30
CA ASN A 13 -25.02 22.87 5.33
C ASN A 13 -24.74 21.46 5.88
N SER A 14 -24.62 21.29 7.18
CA SER A 14 -24.42 19.98 7.84
C SER A 14 -25.68 19.10 7.79
N LEU A 15 -26.89 19.66 7.98
CA LEU A 15 -28.15 18.91 7.94
C LEU A 15 -28.53 18.51 6.51
N ALA A 16 -28.16 19.28 5.50
CA ALA A 16 -28.44 18.97 4.10
C ALA A 16 -27.61 17.76 3.58
N SER A 17 -26.44 17.51 4.16
CA SER A 17 -25.57 16.38 3.81
C SER A 17 -25.98 15.05 4.46
N MET A 18 -26.81 15.06 5.51
CA MET A 18 -27.23 13.84 6.21
C MET A 18 -28.22 12.99 5.39
N LEU A 19 -28.14 11.68 5.56
CA LEU A 19 -29.04 10.73 4.93
C LEU A 19 -30.46 10.75 5.57
N LEU A 20 -31.47 10.36 4.81
CA LEU A 20 -32.87 10.38 5.28
C LEU A 20 -33.12 9.57 6.58
N PRO A 21 -32.51 8.38 6.78
CA PRO A 21 -32.64 7.64 8.03
C PRO A 21 -32.05 8.38 9.24
N GLU A 22 -30.91 9.04 9.06
CA GLU A 22 -30.24 9.79 10.12
C GLU A 22 -31.03 11.04 10.54
N LEU A 23 -31.60 11.75 9.57
CA LEU A 23 -32.49 12.88 9.84
C LEU A 23 -33.75 12.46 10.57
N LYS A 24 -34.30 11.29 10.27
CA LYS A 24 -35.48 10.73 11.00
C LYS A 24 -35.12 10.38 12.44
N GLN A 25 -33.95 9.82 12.66
CA GLN A 25 -33.44 9.48 13.99
C GLN A 25 -33.17 10.73 14.83
N LEU A 26 -32.57 11.77 14.23
CA LEU A 26 -32.34 13.05 14.88
C LEU A 26 -33.65 13.79 15.22
N ALA A 27 -34.64 13.74 14.31
CA ALA A 27 -35.95 14.31 14.54
C ALA A 27 -36.70 13.60 15.70
N GLN A 28 -36.58 12.27 15.83
CA GLN A 28 -37.08 11.53 16.97
C GLN A 28 -36.42 11.92 18.29
N GLN A 29 -35.09 12.07 18.31
CA GLN A 29 -34.34 12.52 19.49
C GLN A 29 -34.74 13.93 19.94
N LEU A 30 -35.10 14.81 19.01
CA LEU A 30 -35.56 16.16 19.28
C LEU A 30 -37.09 16.24 19.60
N GLY A 31 -37.76 15.10 19.67
CA GLY A 31 -39.17 15.00 20.02
C GLY A 31 -40.14 15.57 18.96
N ILE A 32 -39.76 15.51 17.67
CA ILE A 32 -40.62 15.99 16.57
C ILE A 32 -41.59 14.86 16.20
N THR A 33 -42.88 15.08 16.48
CA THR A 33 -43.96 14.13 16.18
C THR A 33 -44.25 14.09 14.69
N GLY A 34 -44.49 12.87 14.12
CA GLY A 34 -44.81 12.70 12.70
C GLY A 34 -43.59 12.60 11.76
N SER A 35 -42.37 12.51 12.31
CA SER A 35 -41.10 12.44 11.52
C SER A 35 -41.00 11.24 10.57
N SER A 36 -41.76 10.17 10.79
CA SER A 36 -41.74 8.96 9.95
C SER A 36 -42.27 9.16 8.54
N GLY A 37 -43.21 10.10 8.35
CA GLY A 37 -43.88 10.40 7.07
C GLY A 37 -43.30 11.59 6.30
N MET A 38 -42.37 12.36 6.92
CA MET A 38 -41.82 13.60 6.36
C MET A 38 -40.76 13.33 5.29
N ARG A 39 -40.71 14.17 4.26
CA ARG A 39 -39.66 14.18 3.24
C ARG A 39 -38.39 14.85 3.78
N LYS A 40 -37.23 14.59 3.13
CA LYS A 40 -35.91 15.08 3.58
C LYS A 40 -35.89 16.60 3.86
N GLN A 41 -36.49 17.40 2.99
CA GLN A 41 -36.51 18.86 3.16
C GLN A 41 -37.38 19.33 4.34
N GLU A 42 -38.53 18.66 4.56
CA GLU A 42 -39.41 18.94 5.69
C GLU A 42 -38.78 18.57 7.04
N LEU A 43 -38.03 17.46 7.08
CA LEU A 43 -37.25 17.07 8.26
C LEU A 43 -36.14 18.07 8.59
N ILE A 44 -35.41 18.55 7.59
CA ILE A 44 -34.37 19.56 7.78
C ILE A 44 -34.97 20.88 8.33
N ALA A 45 -36.11 21.33 7.77
CA ALA A 45 -36.78 22.53 8.25
C ALA A 45 -37.29 22.37 9.69
N ALA A 46 -37.94 21.25 10.02
CA ALA A 46 -38.45 20.98 11.36
C ALA A 46 -37.33 20.83 12.42
N ILE A 47 -36.21 20.21 12.06
CA ILE A 47 -35.04 20.07 12.94
C ILE A 47 -34.38 21.45 13.18
N SER A 48 -34.20 22.27 12.14
CA SER A 48 -33.61 23.60 12.27
C SER A 48 -34.49 24.57 13.09
N GLU A 49 -35.81 24.51 12.93
CA GLU A 49 -36.73 25.31 13.73
C GLU A 49 -36.73 24.89 15.22
N ARG A 50 -36.64 23.59 15.51
CA ARG A 50 -36.57 23.09 16.89
C ARG A 50 -35.25 23.42 17.57
N GLN A 51 -34.15 23.46 16.84
CA GLN A 51 -32.85 23.88 17.35
C GLN A 51 -32.78 25.40 17.61
N GLN A 52 -33.49 26.21 16.85
CA GLN A 52 -33.60 27.66 17.09
C GLN A 52 -34.48 28.01 18.29
N GLN A 53 -35.49 27.20 18.60
CA GLN A 53 -36.35 27.40 19.78
C GLN A 53 -35.69 26.96 21.11
N GLY A 54 -34.58 26.21 21.10
CA GLY A 54 -33.84 25.74 22.29
C GLY A 54 -32.87 26.74 22.93
N GLY A 55 -32.77 27.96 22.42
CA GLY A 55 -31.74 28.95 22.77
C GLY A 55 -32.24 30.24 23.47
N ALA A 56 -33.16 30.19 24.46
CA ALA A 56 -33.44 31.37 25.31
C ALA A 56 -33.68 30.99 26.77
N PRO A 57 -33.03 31.65 27.74
CA PRO A 57 -33.21 31.36 29.17
C PRO A 57 -34.47 32.06 29.71
N ARG A 58 -35.44 31.31 30.23
CA ARG A 58 -36.53 31.89 31.03
C ARG A 58 -36.26 31.76 32.51
N ARG A 59 -36.08 32.91 33.16
CA ARG A 59 -36.16 33.14 34.60
C ARG A 59 -37.60 33.05 35.10
N GLY A 60 -37.78 32.28 36.20
CA GLY A 60 -38.64 32.67 37.33
C GLY A 60 -40.10 32.21 37.29
N SER A 61 -40.54 31.33 38.17
CA SER A 61 -41.41 31.64 39.29
C SER A 61 -41.95 30.39 39.97
N ARG A 62 -41.92 30.44 41.28
CA ARG A 62 -42.35 29.57 42.38
C ARG A 62 -43.75 28.99 42.26
N SER A 63 -43.97 27.74 42.77
CA SER A 63 -44.65 27.36 44.00
C SER A 63 -44.88 25.85 44.04
N ALA A 64 -44.39 25.14 44.99
CA ALA A 64 -44.94 24.63 46.25
C ALA A 64 -46.09 23.62 46.01
N THR A 65 -45.86 22.36 46.43
CA THR A 65 -46.21 21.74 47.70
C THR A 65 -45.95 20.23 47.68
N ARG A 66 -45.20 19.75 48.66
CA ARG A 66 -45.45 18.70 49.68
C ARG A 66 -45.97 17.33 49.18
N ASP A 67 -45.49 16.17 49.63
CA ASP A 67 -45.04 15.76 50.97
C ASP A 67 -44.41 14.36 50.90
N ALA A 68 -43.44 14.20 51.73
CA ALA A 68 -43.22 13.17 52.75
C ALA A 68 -42.58 11.83 52.37
N GLY A 69 -41.48 11.56 53.00
CA GLY A 69 -41.13 10.37 53.70
C GLY A 69 -39.66 9.93 53.64
N SER A 70 -38.84 10.51 54.52
CA SER A 70 -37.60 9.93 55.05
C SER A 70 -37.96 9.01 56.23
N PRO A 71 -37.04 8.21 56.85
CA PRO A 71 -35.65 8.49 57.05
C PRO A 71 -34.70 7.24 57.22
N ASN A 72 -33.38 7.60 57.35
CA ASN A 72 -32.32 7.02 58.20
C ASN A 72 -31.67 5.70 57.73
N GLY A 73 -30.38 5.53 57.87
CA GLY A 73 -29.32 6.18 58.63
C GLY A 73 -27.97 5.53 58.34
N ALA A 74 -27.03 6.34 58.47
CA ALA A 74 -25.70 6.29 59.04
C ALA A 74 -24.93 4.99 59.23
N GLY A 75 -23.61 5.09 58.97
CA GLY A 75 -22.57 4.35 59.70
C GLY A 75 -21.44 3.83 58.83
N SER A 76 -20.44 4.57 58.70
CA SER A 76 -19.00 4.53 59.00
C SER A 76 -18.32 3.16 59.16
N ALA A 77 -17.17 3.10 58.51
CA ALA A 77 -15.85 2.71 58.98
C ALA A 77 -15.45 1.24 59.06
N ASP A 78 -14.38 1.01 58.37
CA ASP A 78 -13.09 0.42 58.81
C ASP A 78 -12.87 -1.10 58.92
N SER A 79 -11.73 -1.44 58.33
CA SER A 79 -10.68 -2.36 58.82
C SER A 79 -10.74 -3.86 58.56
N GLN A 80 -9.76 -4.21 57.74
CA GLN A 80 -8.73 -5.24 58.02
C GLN A 80 -9.09 -6.73 58.14
N ASN A 81 -8.45 -7.44 57.27
CA ASN A 81 -7.41 -8.47 57.57
C ASN A 81 -7.79 -9.94 57.68
N SER A 82 -6.92 -10.71 57.05
CA SER A 82 -6.38 -12.04 57.33
C SER A 82 -7.23 -13.27 57.01
N ALA A 83 -6.69 -13.96 56.04
CA ALA A 83 -5.84 -15.16 56.19
C ALA A 83 -6.54 -16.47 56.52
N SER A 84 -6.19 -17.39 55.67
CA SER A 84 -5.77 -18.76 55.96
C SER A 84 -6.72 -19.94 55.79
N LYS A 85 -6.10 -20.89 55.08
CA LYS A 85 -6.07 -22.38 55.25
C LYS A 85 -7.25 -23.17 54.70
N ALA A 86 -6.99 -23.98 53.71
CA ALA A 86 -6.29 -25.28 53.67
C ALA A 86 -7.19 -26.45 54.07
N SER A 87 -7.30 -27.41 53.19
CA SER A 87 -7.11 -28.85 53.33
C SER A 87 -7.82 -29.58 52.21
N LYS A 88 -7.07 -30.31 51.34
CA LYS A 88 -6.69 -31.72 51.41
C LYS A 88 -7.88 -32.70 51.35
N SER A 89 -7.87 -33.53 50.34
CA SER A 89 -7.53 -34.98 50.33
C SER A 89 -7.92 -35.54 48.97
N ASP A 90 -7.03 -36.14 48.24
CA ASP A 90 -6.53 -37.51 48.31
C ASP A 90 -7.35 -38.55 47.52
N GLY A 91 -6.61 -39.35 46.76
CA GLY A 91 -6.86 -40.68 46.25
C GLY A 91 -6.96 -40.73 44.73
N GLY A 92 -6.14 -41.33 43.95
CA GLY A 92 -5.18 -42.40 44.16
C GLY A 92 -5.42 -43.44 43.06
N GLY A 93 -4.33 -43.97 42.45
CA GLY A 93 -4.27 -45.22 41.71
C GLY A 93 -4.17 -45.07 40.18
N SER A 94 -2.99 -45.07 39.54
CA SER A 94 -2.08 -46.17 39.18
C SER A 94 -2.74 -47.27 38.32
N SER A 95 -2.25 -47.53 37.14
CA SER A 95 -1.23 -48.46 36.66
C SER A 95 -1.45 -48.71 35.18
N GLU A 96 -0.40 -48.52 34.39
CA GLU A 96 0.49 -49.53 33.83
C GLU A 96 -0.01 -50.34 32.63
N SER A 97 0.78 -50.13 31.54
CA SER A 97 1.42 -51.17 30.68
C SER A 97 0.47 -51.95 29.74
N SER A 98 0.77 -52.23 28.51
CA SER A 98 1.95 -52.72 27.86
C SER A 98 1.64 -52.89 26.36
N GLU A 99 2.62 -52.60 25.50
CA GLU A 99 3.23 -53.40 24.46
C GLU A 99 2.40 -54.36 23.60
N GLY A 100 2.78 -54.38 22.31
CA GLY A 100 2.70 -55.48 21.40
C GLY A 100 2.16 -55.08 20.05
N SER A 101 2.94 -54.75 19.04
CA SER A 101 3.81 -55.50 18.16
C SER A 101 3.07 -56.23 17.02
N SER A 102 3.53 -55.90 15.82
CA SER A 102 3.60 -56.73 14.61
C SER A 102 2.27 -57.12 13.92
N GLY A 103 2.19 -57.05 12.69
CA GLY A 103 2.94 -57.38 11.55
C GLY A 103 2.03 -57.52 10.34
N ASN A 104 2.59 -57.23 9.19
CA ASN A 104 2.51 -57.93 7.91
C ASN A 104 1.13 -58.38 7.41
N ASP A 105 0.79 -58.26 6.19
CA ASP A 105 1.46 -58.47 4.93
C ASP A 105 0.46 -58.29 3.76
N ARG A 106 0.98 -57.80 2.63
CA ARG A 106 0.73 -58.20 1.25
C ARG A 106 -0.72 -58.46 0.80
N SER A 107 -1.11 -57.95 -0.29
CA SER A 107 -0.78 -58.20 -1.68
C SER A 107 -1.86 -57.59 -2.56
N ASP A 108 -1.51 -56.82 -3.53
CA ASP A 108 -1.28 -57.19 -4.93
C ASP A 108 -2.52 -57.49 -5.78
N ARG A 109 -2.45 -56.87 -6.91
CA ARG A 109 -3.02 -57.21 -8.23
C ARG A 109 -4.19 -56.34 -8.70
N ASN A 110 -3.82 -55.42 -9.60
CA ASN A 110 -3.78 -55.61 -11.06
C ASN A 110 -5.14 -55.88 -11.71
N ASN A 111 -5.56 -55.00 -12.56
CA ASN A 111 -5.71 -55.18 -14.01
C ASN A 111 -6.43 -53.97 -14.59
N ARG A 112 -5.80 -53.17 -15.44
CA ARG A 112 -5.70 -53.32 -16.93
C ARG A 112 -7.05 -53.64 -17.61
N SER A 113 -7.40 -52.70 -18.40
CA SER A 113 -7.51 -52.71 -19.87
C SER A 113 -8.64 -51.76 -20.26
N ASP A 114 -8.38 -50.81 -21.02
CA ASP A 114 -8.05 -50.74 -22.44
C ASP A 114 -9.29 -50.59 -23.34
N ARG A 115 -9.16 -49.57 -24.18
CA ARG A 115 -9.71 -49.44 -25.54
C ARG A 115 -11.21 -49.19 -25.66
N THR A 116 -11.61 -48.38 -26.48
CA THR A 116 -11.34 -47.76 -27.78
C THR A 116 -12.61 -47.10 -28.26
N ASP A 117 -12.43 -45.95 -28.79
CA ASP A 117 -12.66 -45.57 -30.18
C ASP A 117 -14.08 -45.59 -30.79
N ARG A 118 -14.22 -44.51 -31.51
CA ARG A 118 -14.99 -44.34 -32.74
C ARG A 118 -16.43 -43.82 -32.57
N ASN A 119 -16.55 -42.64 -33.02
CA ASN A 119 -16.70 -42.19 -34.41
C ASN A 119 -18.14 -42.23 -34.89
N ASP A 120 -18.42 -41.11 -35.40
CA ASP A 120 -19.09 -40.87 -36.69
C ASP A 120 -20.58 -40.61 -36.74
N ARG A 121 -20.77 -39.46 -37.25
CA ARG A 121 -21.53 -39.09 -38.45
C ARG A 121 -23.02 -38.97 -38.39
N ASN A 122 -23.34 -37.79 -38.86
CA ASN A 122 -24.24 -37.55 -40.00
C ASN A 122 -25.72 -37.74 -39.71
N ASP A 123 -26.47 -36.95 -40.16
CA ASP A 123 -26.75 -36.18 -41.36
C ASP A 123 -28.24 -35.77 -41.37
N ARG A 124 -28.49 -34.60 -41.86
CA ARG A 124 -29.52 -34.22 -42.81
C ARG A 124 -30.98 -34.66 -42.58
N HIS A 125 -31.84 -33.74 -42.63
CA HIS A 125 -32.82 -33.43 -43.67
C HIS A 125 -33.90 -32.49 -43.08
N ASP A 126 -34.05 -31.32 -43.59
CA ASP A 126 -34.58 -30.83 -44.84
C ASP A 126 -36.09 -31.05 -44.99
N ARG A 127 -36.70 -29.95 -45.41
CA ARG A 127 -37.97 -29.77 -46.14
C ARG A 127 -39.18 -29.40 -45.35
N ASN A 128 -39.59 -28.16 -45.64
CA ASN A 128 -40.63 -27.75 -46.62
C ASN A 128 -42.03 -28.04 -46.13
N ASP A 129 -42.95 -27.19 -46.18
CA ASP A 129 -43.51 -26.45 -47.30
C ASP A 129 -44.64 -25.51 -46.82
N ARG A 130 -44.68 -24.36 -47.45
CA ARG A 130 -45.86 -23.65 -48.00
C ARG A 130 -47.23 -23.67 -47.26
N ASN A 131 -47.81 -22.55 -47.01
CA ASN A 131 -48.74 -21.90 -47.93
C ASN A 131 -49.34 -20.61 -47.37
N ASP A 132 -49.24 -19.60 -48.16
CA ASP A 132 -50.21 -18.61 -48.63
C ASP A 132 -51.52 -18.38 -47.82
N ARG A 133 -51.75 -17.11 -47.55
CA ARG A 133 -52.78 -16.25 -48.16
C ARG A 133 -52.90 -14.90 -47.44
N ASP A 134 -52.49 -13.90 -48.16
CA ASP A 134 -53.23 -12.69 -48.58
C ASP A 134 -54.38 -12.22 -47.67
N ASP A 135 -54.30 -10.99 -47.19
CA ASP A 135 -55.16 -9.88 -47.56
C ASP A 135 -54.87 -8.58 -46.75
N GLY A 136 -54.76 -7.54 -47.51
CA GLY A 136 -55.23 -6.20 -47.41
C GLY A 136 -55.10 -5.36 -46.14
N GLY A 137 -54.32 -4.30 -46.19
CA GLY A 137 -54.52 -3.24 -45.20
C GLY A 137 -53.48 -2.12 -45.20
N ARG A 138 -53.56 -1.25 -46.21
CA ARG A 138 -52.94 0.10 -46.17
C ARG A 138 -53.13 0.76 -44.79
N ARG A 139 -52.06 1.20 -44.13
CA ARG A 139 -51.91 2.56 -43.55
C ARG A 139 -50.76 2.66 -42.57
N ARG A 140 -49.99 3.72 -42.79
CA ARG A 140 -49.15 4.48 -41.84
C ARG A 140 -47.66 4.17 -41.85
N ARG A 141 -46.98 4.62 -42.87
CA ARG A 141 -45.65 5.23 -42.78
C ARG A 141 -45.76 6.48 -41.88
N ARG A 142 -45.45 6.37 -40.63
CA ARG A 142 -45.06 7.46 -39.70
C ARG A 142 -44.60 6.83 -38.41
N GLY A 143 -43.30 6.58 -38.27
CA GLY A 143 -42.73 6.03 -37.05
C GLY A 143 -41.30 5.59 -37.11
N ARG A 144 -40.54 5.96 -38.17
CA ARG A 144 -39.13 5.55 -38.30
C ARG A 144 -38.12 6.67 -38.00
N ASP A 145 -38.56 7.90 -37.79
CA ASP A 145 -37.65 9.04 -37.49
C ASP A 145 -37.55 9.38 -36.02
N ARG A 146 -38.29 8.69 -35.11
CA ARG A 146 -38.13 8.93 -33.66
C ARG A 146 -37.14 8.00 -32.95
N TYR A 147 -36.49 7.06 -33.65
CA TYR A 147 -35.51 6.14 -33.07
C TYR A 147 -34.04 6.51 -33.42
N ARG A 148 -33.83 7.47 -34.33
CA ARG A 148 -32.50 7.97 -34.65
C ARG A 148 -32.03 9.07 -33.70
N ASP A 149 -32.96 9.82 -33.10
CA ASP A 149 -32.65 10.96 -32.22
C ASP A 149 -32.41 10.56 -30.74
N ARG A 150 -32.54 9.26 -30.41
CA ARG A 150 -32.25 8.75 -29.05
C ARG A 150 -30.89 8.10 -28.90
N ARG A 151 -30.09 7.97 -29.98
CA ARG A 151 -28.72 7.46 -29.92
C ARG A 151 -27.69 8.53 -29.61
N ASP A 152 -28.02 9.79 -29.83
CA ASP A 152 -27.11 10.92 -29.59
C ASP A 152 -27.25 11.55 -28.19
N ARG A 153 -28.06 10.95 -27.29
CA ARG A 153 -28.27 11.46 -25.91
C ARG A 153 -27.73 10.55 -24.80
N LYS A 154 -26.88 9.59 -25.13
CA LYS A 154 -26.04 8.98 -24.09
C LYS A 154 -24.72 9.73 -24.11
N GLY A 155 -24.59 10.71 -23.20
CA GLY A 155 -23.32 11.37 -22.89
C GLY A 155 -22.29 10.35 -22.42
N GLY A 156 -21.65 9.68 -23.37
CA GLY A 156 -20.41 9.00 -23.19
C GLY A 156 -19.35 9.99 -23.67
N TYR A 157 -18.28 10.14 -22.94
CA TYR A 157 -17.06 10.79 -23.39
C TYR A 157 -16.73 10.24 -24.78
N GLY A 158 -16.93 11.05 -25.81
CA GLY A 158 -16.67 10.64 -27.19
C GLY A 158 -15.15 10.43 -27.34
N ASP A 159 -14.77 9.39 -28.06
CA ASP A 159 -13.38 9.04 -28.42
C ASP A 159 -12.78 10.08 -29.43
N GLY A 160 -13.44 11.26 -29.61
CA GLY A 160 -13.00 12.36 -30.47
C GLY A 160 -12.03 13.30 -29.77
N GLU A 161 -10.98 13.71 -30.49
CA GLU A 161 -10.09 14.79 -30.03
C GLU A 161 -10.94 16.06 -29.81
N PRO A 162 -10.74 16.80 -28.70
CA PRO A 162 -11.45 18.06 -28.47
C PRO A 162 -11.07 19.05 -29.59
N VAL A 163 -12.08 19.57 -30.28
CA VAL A 163 -11.88 20.55 -31.33
C VAL A 163 -11.57 21.90 -30.68
N VAL A 164 -10.36 22.41 -30.91
CA VAL A 164 -9.92 23.75 -30.49
C VAL A 164 -10.30 24.76 -31.54
N THR A 165 -10.89 25.87 -31.12
CA THR A 165 -11.17 27.04 -31.96
C THR A 165 -10.28 28.19 -31.48
N GLU A 166 -10.10 29.21 -32.34
CA GLU A 166 -9.25 30.37 -32.04
C GLU A 166 -9.68 31.18 -30.80
N ASP A 167 -10.93 31.02 -30.36
CA ASP A 167 -11.49 31.71 -29.18
C ASP A 167 -11.32 30.90 -27.86
N ASP A 168 -10.71 29.72 -27.91
CA ASP A 168 -10.55 28.90 -26.70
C ASP A 168 -9.39 29.38 -25.82
N VAL A 169 -9.65 29.52 -24.53
CA VAL A 169 -8.62 29.80 -23.52
C VAL A 169 -7.97 28.47 -23.13
N LEU A 170 -6.67 28.35 -23.43
CA LEU A 170 -5.86 27.20 -23.07
C LEU A 170 -5.06 27.49 -21.81
N LEU A 171 -5.11 26.58 -20.85
CA LEU A 171 -4.37 26.66 -19.60
C LEU A 171 -3.30 25.55 -19.55
N PRO A 172 -2.07 25.88 -19.10
CA PRO A 172 -1.04 24.87 -18.93
C PRO A 172 -1.41 23.91 -17.81
N VAL A 173 -1.12 22.63 -18.01
CA VAL A 173 -1.32 21.57 -17.02
C VAL A 173 -0.10 20.67 -16.98
N ALA A 174 0.24 20.20 -15.78
CA ALA A 174 1.24 19.17 -15.55
C ALA A 174 0.71 18.15 -14.55
N GLY A 175 1.12 16.90 -14.69
CA GLY A 175 0.73 15.84 -13.78
C GLY A 175 1.13 14.45 -14.25
N ILE A 176 0.69 13.45 -13.52
CA ILE A 176 0.99 12.04 -13.80
C ILE A 176 -0.22 11.40 -14.48
N ILE A 177 0.02 10.71 -15.60
CA ILE A 177 -1.06 10.06 -16.32
C ILE A 177 -1.47 8.74 -15.66
N ASP A 178 -2.76 8.59 -15.45
CA ASP A 178 -3.39 7.38 -14.94
C ASP A 178 -4.31 6.82 -16.02
N VAL A 179 -3.86 5.74 -16.66
CA VAL A 179 -4.61 5.06 -17.73
C VAL A 179 -5.44 3.96 -17.11
N LEU A 180 -6.74 4.05 -17.33
CA LEU A 180 -7.75 3.07 -16.92
C LEU A 180 -8.31 2.36 -18.16
N ASP A 181 -9.16 1.35 -17.99
CA ASP A 181 -9.63 0.51 -19.10
C ASP A 181 -10.28 1.28 -20.25
N ASN A 182 -11.12 2.28 -19.93
CA ASN A 182 -11.94 3.00 -20.90
C ASN A 182 -11.65 4.50 -21.00
N TYR A 183 -10.76 5.03 -20.18
CA TYR A 183 -10.42 6.45 -20.12
C TYR A 183 -9.08 6.67 -19.42
N ALA A 184 -8.52 7.85 -19.53
CA ALA A 184 -7.31 8.24 -18.81
C ALA A 184 -7.49 9.62 -18.18
N PHE A 185 -6.71 9.88 -17.13
CA PHE A 185 -6.65 11.17 -16.45
C PHE A 185 -5.21 11.62 -16.23
N VAL A 186 -4.99 12.93 -16.28
CA VAL A 186 -3.81 13.55 -15.69
C VAL A 186 -4.15 13.88 -14.24
N ARG A 187 -3.44 13.24 -13.30
CA ARG A 187 -3.51 13.54 -11.88
C ARG A 187 -2.70 14.78 -11.59
N THR A 188 -3.38 15.89 -11.32
CA THR A 188 -2.74 17.21 -11.13
C THR A 188 -2.38 17.49 -9.67
N GLY A 189 -3.04 16.82 -8.73
CA GLY A 189 -2.83 16.99 -7.28
C GLY A 189 -1.95 15.94 -6.63
N GLY A 190 -1.15 15.18 -7.42
CA GLY A 190 -0.31 14.08 -6.92
C GLY A 190 -0.72 12.73 -7.50
N TYR A 191 -0.84 11.68 -6.67
CA TYR A 191 -1.09 10.30 -7.12
C TYR A 191 -2.54 9.84 -6.93
N LEU A 192 -3.35 10.59 -6.22
CA LEU A 192 -4.76 10.26 -5.97
C LEU A 192 -5.69 11.03 -6.88
N PRO A 193 -6.88 10.45 -7.19
CA PRO A 193 -7.93 11.15 -7.90
C PRO A 193 -8.33 12.46 -7.21
N GLY A 194 -8.41 13.55 -7.98
CA GLY A 194 -8.74 14.87 -7.49
C GLY A 194 -9.80 15.59 -8.34
N PRO A 195 -10.39 16.66 -7.79
CA PRO A 195 -11.42 17.43 -8.48
C PRO A 195 -10.89 18.21 -9.70
N ASN A 196 -9.59 18.47 -9.73
CA ASN A 196 -8.91 19.21 -10.79
C ASN A 196 -8.21 18.32 -11.81
N ASP A 197 -8.47 17.00 -11.76
CA ASP A 197 -7.91 16.07 -12.72
C ASP A 197 -8.41 16.38 -14.13
N VAL A 198 -7.55 16.16 -15.11
CA VAL A 198 -7.81 16.45 -16.51
C VAL A 198 -8.10 15.17 -17.28
N TYR A 199 -9.21 15.13 -18.00
CA TYR A 199 -9.58 14.00 -18.83
C TYR A 199 -8.68 13.88 -20.06
N VAL A 200 -8.23 12.67 -20.37
CA VAL A 200 -7.42 12.36 -21.55
C VAL A 200 -8.14 11.31 -22.38
N SER A 201 -8.38 11.63 -23.66
CA SER A 201 -9.00 10.67 -24.57
C SER A 201 -8.04 9.52 -24.89
N LEU A 202 -8.58 8.33 -25.10
CA LEU A 202 -7.76 7.18 -25.51
C LEU A 202 -7.11 7.35 -26.89
N SER A 203 -7.66 8.23 -27.73
CA SER A 203 -7.02 8.62 -28.99
C SER A 203 -5.69 9.33 -28.76
N LEU A 204 -5.63 10.28 -27.80
CA LEU A 204 -4.39 10.95 -27.40
C LEU A 204 -3.40 9.98 -26.75
N VAL A 205 -3.89 9.07 -25.88
CA VAL A 205 -3.04 8.02 -25.27
C VAL A 205 -2.35 7.18 -26.34
N ARG A 206 -3.08 6.74 -27.36
CA ARG A 206 -2.53 5.95 -28.48
C ARG A 206 -1.61 6.77 -29.38
N LYS A 207 -1.99 8.01 -29.70
CA LYS A 207 -1.23 8.92 -30.58
C LYS A 207 0.19 9.19 -30.04
N TYR A 208 0.31 9.41 -28.73
CA TYR A 208 1.57 9.74 -28.06
C TYR A 208 2.21 8.56 -27.34
N ASN A 209 1.66 7.35 -27.47
CA ASN A 209 2.12 6.15 -26.75
C ASN A 209 2.28 6.39 -25.24
N LEU A 210 1.30 7.10 -24.65
CA LEU A 210 1.30 7.39 -23.23
C LEU A 210 1.07 6.11 -22.42
N ARG A 211 1.81 5.99 -21.31
CA ARG A 211 1.71 4.84 -20.40
C ARG A 211 1.34 5.31 -18.99
N LYS A 212 0.64 4.48 -18.25
CA LYS A 212 0.37 4.74 -16.82
C LYS A 212 1.67 5.09 -16.10
N GLY A 213 1.67 6.19 -15.33
CA GLY A 213 2.84 6.68 -14.61
C GLY A 213 3.73 7.66 -15.39
N ASP A 214 3.42 8.00 -16.66
CA ASP A 214 4.13 9.08 -17.34
C ASP A 214 3.81 10.43 -16.69
N ALA A 215 4.82 11.26 -16.49
CA ALA A 215 4.63 12.66 -16.15
C ALA A 215 4.51 13.45 -17.46
N ILE A 216 3.44 14.20 -17.63
CA ILE A 216 3.20 14.98 -18.84
C ILE A 216 2.99 16.45 -18.51
N THR A 217 3.38 17.30 -19.46
CA THR A 217 2.94 18.69 -19.55
C THR A 217 2.12 18.87 -20.80
N GLY A 218 1.17 19.80 -20.76
CA GLY A 218 0.30 20.04 -21.89
C GLY A 218 -0.68 21.16 -21.62
N GLN A 219 -1.72 21.23 -22.45
CA GLN A 219 -2.73 22.28 -22.36
C GLN A 219 -4.13 21.69 -22.23
N VAL A 220 -4.93 22.30 -21.38
CA VAL A 220 -6.33 21.99 -21.14
C VAL A 220 -7.20 23.16 -21.60
N ARG A 221 -8.33 22.85 -22.21
CA ARG A 221 -9.31 23.87 -22.62
C ARG A 221 -10.17 24.25 -21.41
N GLN A 222 -10.29 25.56 -21.16
CA GLN A 222 -11.24 26.08 -20.20
C GLN A 222 -12.67 26.01 -20.77
N PRO A 223 -13.69 25.57 -19.99
CA PRO A 223 -15.08 25.59 -20.44
C PRO A 223 -15.52 27.01 -20.84
N ARG A 224 -16.24 27.15 -21.93
CA ARG A 224 -16.81 28.43 -22.38
C ARG A 224 -17.99 28.85 -21.49
N ASP A 225 -18.23 30.15 -21.43
CA ASP A 225 -19.41 30.67 -20.74
C ASP A 225 -20.68 30.18 -21.44
N GLY A 226 -21.56 29.48 -20.68
CA GLY A 226 -22.78 28.87 -21.19
C GLY A 226 -22.64 27.44 -21.70
N GLU A 227 -21.45 26.88 -21.77
CA GLU A 227 -21.22 25.47 -22.06
C GLU A 227 -21.63 24.62 -20.85
N ARG A 228 -22.24 23.45 -21.12
CA ARG A 228 -22.56 22.50 -20.04
C ARG A 228 -21.26 22.05 -19.39
N ARG A 229 -20.99 22.47 -18.14
CA ARG A 229 -19.79 22.08 -17.43
C ARG A 229 -19.70 20.56 -17.36
N GLU A 230 -18.74 20.02 -18.06
CA GLU A 230 -18.32 18.63 -17.87
C GLU A 230 -17.61 18.51 -16.50
N LYS A 231 -17.65 17.33 -15.92
CA LYS A 231 -17.04 17.10 -14.59
C LYS A 231 -15.53 17.35 -14.61
N PHE A 232 -14.89 17.07 -15.74
CA PHE A 232 -13.43 17.24 -15.93
C PHE A 232 -13.17 17.92 -17.28
N ASN A 233 -12.20 18.82 -17.31
CA ASN A 233 -11.78 19.48 -18.54
C ASN A 233 -10.95 18.50 -19.39
N PRO A 234 -11.11 18.50 -20.71
CA PRO A 234 -10.34 17.64 -21.60
C PRO A 234 -8.93 18.19 -21.87
N LEU A 235 -7.93 17.31 -21.90
CA LEU A 235 -6.59 17.61 -22.40
C LEU A 235 -6.66 17.82 -23.92
N VAL A 236 -6.09 18.91 -24.40
CA VAL A 236 -6.08 19.30 -25.81
C VAL A 236 -4.77 18.91 -26.50
N SER A 237 -3.65 19.20 -25.86
CA SER A 237 -2.33 18.92 -26.40
C SER A 237 -1.38 18.43 -25.30
N VAL A 238 -0.42 17.59 -25.70
CA VAL A 238 0.71 17.17 -24.88
C VAL A 238 1.94 17.89 -25.40
N GLU A 239 2.72 18.50 -24.51
CA GLU A 239 3.94 19.25 -24.83
C GLU A 239 5.19 18.44 -24.54
N THR A 240 5.24 17.81 -23.35
CA THR A 240 6.37 16.94 -22.97
C THR A 240 5.88 15.65 -22.31
N ILE A 241 6.69 14.61 -22.41
CA ILE A 241 6.46 13.33 -21.73
C ILE A 241 7.72 12.99 -20.92
N ASN A 242 7.60 12.90 -19.61
CA ASN A 242 8.73 12.68 -18.67
C ASN A 242 9.88 13.69 -18.85
N GLY A 243 9.56 14.92 -19.20
CA GLY A 243 10.53 15.98 -19.44
C GLY A 243 11.27 15.92 -20.80
N GLY A 244 10.97 14.90 -21.62
CA GLY A 244 11.53 14.74 -22.95
C GLY A 244 10.54 15.08 -24.07
N ASP A 245 11.03 15.00 -25.32
CA ASP A 245 10.24 15.25 -26.52
C ASP A 245 9.24 14.12 -26.81
N LEU A 246 8.16 14.45 -27.50
CA LEU A 246 7.09 13.51 -27.84
C LEU A 246 7.56 12.35 -28.75
N GLU A 247 8.54 12.61 -29.65
CA GLU A 247 9.07 11.57 -30.54
C GLU A 247 9.94 10.57 -29.77
N ALA A 248 10.80 11.03 -28.84
CA ALA A 248 11.62 10.17 -28.00
C ALA A 248 10.77 9.22 -27.12
N ALA A 249 9.58 9.67 -26.71
CA ALA A 249 8.66 8.85 -25.91
C ALA A 249 8.07 7.67 -26.68
N LYS A 250 8.00 7.71 -28.01
CA LYS A 250 7.46 6.63 -28.84
C LYS A 250 8.40 5.42 -28.91
N ASP A 251 9.71 5.68 -28.97
CA ASP A 251 10.73 4.64 -29.20
C ASP A 251 11.29 4.03 -27.91
N ARG A 252 10.85 4.52 -26.74
CA ARG A 252 11.34 4.02 -25.45
C ARG A 252 10.98 2.53 -25.26
N PRO A 253 11.92 1.73 -24.70
CA PRO A 253 11.67 0.32 -24.42
C PRO A 253 10.56 0.14 -23.39
N ASP A 254 9.89 -1.00 -23.42
CA ASP A 254 8.92 -1.40 -22.42
C ASP A 254 9.66 -2.03 -21.24
N PHE A 255 9.34 -1.63 -19.99
CA PHE A 255 9.95 -2.17 -18.78
C PHE A 255 9.92 -3.70 -18.73
N SER A 256 8.86 -4.32 -19.22
CA SER A 256 8.71 -5.78 -19.23
C SER A 256 9.68 -6.50 -20.18
N LYS A 257 10.24 -5.78 -21.16
CA LYS A 257 11.18 -6.31 -22.15
C LYS A 257 12.64 -6.10 -21.78
N LEU A 258 12.90 -5.31 -20.73
CA LEU A 258 14.25 -5.06 -20.24
C LEU A 258 14.83 -6.30 -19.56
N THR A 259 16.08 -6.64 -19.86
CA THR A 259 16.77 -7.82 -19.32
C THR A 259 17.14 -7.61 -17.84
N PRO A 260 16.60 -8.42 -16.91
CA PRO A 260 16.91 -8.25 -15.49
C PRO A 260 18.25 -8.93 -15.12
N LEU A 261 19.05 -8.21 -14.34
CA LEU A 261 20.29 -8.71 -13.76
C LEU A 261 20.22 -8.73 -12.22
N TYR A 262 21.15 -9.45 -11.59
CA TYR A 262 21.41 -9.28 -10.16
C TYR A 262 22.01 -7.89 -9.89
N PRO A 263 21.79 -7.32 -8.68
CA PRO A 263 22.50 -6.12 -8.24
C PRO A 263 24.02 -6.31 -8.35
N GLN A 264 24.71 -5.36 -8.97
CA GLN A 264 26.15 -5.36 -9.15
C GLN A 264 26.78 -4.11 -8.56
N ASP A 265 26.10 -2.97 -8.68
CA ASP A 265 26.54 -1.70 -8.15
C ASP A 265 25.97 -1.50 -6.75
N ARG A 266 26.85 -1.25 -5.77
CA ARG A 266 26.49 -1.06 -4.38
C ARG A 266 25.98 0.35 -4.12
N LEU A 267 24.83 0.47 -3.46
CA LEU A 267 24.38 1.70 -2.83
C LEU A 267 25.01 1.79 -1.43
N ARG A 268 26.12 2.53 -1.31
CA ARG A 268 26.77 2.73 -0.02
C ARG A 268 25.94 3.66 0.85
N LEU A 269 25.72 3.25 2.10
CA LEU A 269 24.90 3.99 3.06
C LEU A 269 25.73 4.70 4.13
N GLU A 270 26.99 4.36 4.25
CA GLU A 270 27.89 5.04 5.19
C GLU A 270 28.04 6.52 4.82
N THR A 271 27.78 7.41 5.77
CA THR A 271 27.90 8.87 5.62
C THR A 271 28.86 9.41 6.69
N THR A 272 28.36 9.76 7.85
CA THR A 272 29.18 10.28 8.97
C THR A 272 29.57 9.18 9.96
N PRO A 273 30.69 9.33 10.70
CA PRO A 273 31.10 8.35 11.72
C PRO A 273 30.03 8.07 12.77
N GLN A 274 29.19 9.06 13.08
CA GLN A 274 28.15 9.00 14.10
C GLN A 274 26.92 8.23 13.65
N ASN A 275 26.70 8.11 12.35
CA ASN A 275 25.54 7.39 11.82
C ASN A 275 25.78 5.87 11.82
N LEU A 276 25.74 5.28 13.00
CA LEU A 276 25.98 3.84 13.17
C LEU A 276 24.97 2.97 12.45
N THR A 277 23.74 3.46 12.23
CA THR A 277 22.69 2.70 11.56
C THR A 277 23.09 2.33 10.14
N THR A 278 23.50 3.30 9.34
CA THR A 278 23.89 3.09 7.95
C THR A 278 25.20 2.29 7.85
N ARG A 279 26.14 2.51 8.77
CA ARG A 279 27.39 1.75 8.85
C ARG A 279 27.15 0.27 9.14
N VAL A 280 26.26 -0.05 10.07
CA VAL A 280 25.87 -1.44 10.38
C VAL A 280 25.20 -2.10 9.17
N ILE A 281 24.26 -1.42 8.51
CA ILE A 281 23.56 -1.98 7.35
C ILE A 281 24.55 -2.33 6.24
N ASP A 282 25.50 -1.44 5.95
CA ASP A 282 26.53 -1.68 4.94
C ASP A 282 27.38 -2.93 5.20
N LEU A 283 27.61 -3.29 6.45
CA LEU A 283 28.41 -4.46 6.83
C LEU A 283 27.57 -5.75 6.88
N VAL A 284 26.32 -5.64 7.30
CA VAL A 284 25.48 -6.80 7.62
C VAL A 284 24.57 -7.20 6.46
N ALA A 285 24.00 -6.21 5.78
CA ALA A 285 23.03 -6.42 4.70
C ALA A 285 23.23 -5.36 3.60
N PRO A 286 24.33 -5.43 2.84
CA PRO A 286 24.65 -4.46 1.79
C PRO A 286 23.54 -4.40 0.74
N ILE A 287 23.26 -3.19 0.27
CA ILE A 287 22.21 -2.92 -0.70
C ILE A 287 22.85 -2.57 -2.04
N GLY A 288 22.36 -3.18 -3.11
CA GLY A 288 22.77 -2.87 -4.48
C GLY A 288 21.65 -2.25 -5.31
N LYS A 289 22.01 -1.57 -6.39
CA LYS A 289 21.07 -1.06 -7.40
C LYS A 289 20.31 -2.22 -8.01
N GLY A 290 18.96 -2.18 -7.92
CA GLY A 290 18.10 -3.31 -8.33
C GLY A 290 17.72 -4.29 -7.22
N GLN A 291 18.07 -4.00 -5.95
CA GLN A 291 17.79 -4.86 -4.81
C GLN A 291 16.30 -4.95 -4.49
N ARG A 292 15.84 -6.15 -4.12
CA ARG A 292 14.52 -6.39 -3.49
C ARG A 292 14.74 -6.68 -2.00
N GLY A 293 14.73 -5.63 -1.17
CA GLY A 293 15.03 -5.75 0.25
C GLY A 293 13.78 -5.71 1.11
N LEU A 294 13.73 -6.59 2.11
CA LEU A 294 12.75 -6.55 3.19
C LEU A 294 13.40 -6.05 4.48
N ILE A 295 12.81 -5.02 5.06
CA ILE A 295 13.13 -4.54 6.40
C ILE A 295 12.09 -5.12 7.35
N VAL A 296 12.43 -6.24 7.96
CA VAL A 296 11.54 -6.99 8.85
C VAL A 296 11.55 -6.35 10.23
N SER A 297 10.42 -5.80 10.63
CA SER A 297 10.34 -4.98 11.85
C SER A 297 9.16 -5.37 12.74
N PRO A 298 9.42 -5.84 13.96
CA PRO A 298 8.38 -5.87 14.98
C PRO A 298 7.98 -4.43 15.39
N PRO A 299 6.77 -4.26 15.98
CA PRO A 299 6.34 -2.95 16.47
C PRO A 299 7.34 -2.33 17.45
N LYS A 300 7.62 -1.03 17.29
CA LYS A 300 8.54 -0.23 18.14
C LYS A 300 10.03 -0.58 18.04
N ALA A 301 10.47 -1.31 17.03
CA ALA A 301 11.86 -1.66 16.83
C ALA A 301 12.71 -0.58 16.13
N GLY A 302 12.14 0.58 15.79
CA GLY A 302 12.87 1.69 15.17
C GLY A 302 12.79 1.71 13.64
N LYS A 303 11.74 1.11 13.06
CA LYS A 303 11.48 1.06 11.62
C LYS A 303 11.68 2.40 10.91
N THR A 304 11.00 3.46 11.36
CA THR A 304 11.03 4.79 10.75
C THR A 304 12.42 5.41 10.79
N MET A 305 13.16 5.24 11.89
CA MET A 305 14.55 5.73 12.00
C MET A 305 15.48 5.06 10.98
N VAL A 306 15.32 3.76 10.76
CA VAL A 306 16.11 3.01 9.76
C VAL A 306 15.77 3.50 8.35
N LEU A 307 14.49 3.67 8.02
CA LEU A 307 14.07 4.18 6.70
C LEU A 307 14.59 5.59 6.44
N GLN A 308 14.48 6.50 7.41
CA GLN A 308 15.00 7.86 7.29
C GLN A 308 16.52 7.86 7.12
N ALA A 309 17.24 7.02 7.88
CA ALA A 309 18.68 6.89 7.76
C ALA A 309 19.10 6.39 6.36
N ILE A 310 18.40 5.39 5.82
CA ILE A 310 18.64 4.88 4.47
C ILE A 310 18.32 5.96 3.42
N ALA A 311 17.17 6.63 3.53
CA ALA A 311 16.76 7.68 2.60
C ALA A 311 17.77 8.82 2.52
N ASN A 312 18.21 9.32 3.67
CA ASN A 312 19.19 10.40 3.76
C ASN A 312 20.56 9.97 3.21
N ALA A 313 21.01 8.75 3.53
CA ALA A 313 22.28 8.22 3.03
C ALA A 313 22.27 8.05 1.50
N ILE A 314 21.17 7.57 0.91
CA ILE A 314 21.05 7.47 -0.55
C ILE A 314 21.10 8.86 -1.18
N THR A 315 20.39 9.84 -0.63
CA THR A 315 20.36 11.20 -1.15
C THR A 315 21.74 11.88 -1.06
N GLU A 316 22.52 11.57 -0.02
CA GLU A 316 23.85 12.15 0.20
C GLU A 316 24.90 11.49 -0.70
N ASN A 317 24.91 10.16 -0.77
CA ASN A 317 25.95 9.39 -1.47
C ASN A 317 25.67 9.18 -2.96
N ASN A 318 24.38 9.19 -3.36
CA ASN A 318 23.92 8.90 -4.71
C ASN A 318 22.88 9.96 -5.17
N PRO A 319 23.29 11.22 -5.36
CA PRO A 319 22.37 12.30 -5.74
C PRO A 319 21.73 12.13 -7.14
N GLU A 320 22.30 11.25 -7.98
CA GLU A 320 21.76 10.88 -9.28
C GLU A 320 20.52 9.96 -9.18
N VAL A 321 20.34 9.29 -8.05
CA VAL A 321 19.24 8.34 -7.83
C VAL A 321 17.95 9.08 -7.57
N HIS A 322 16.88 8.70 -8.28
CA HIS A 322 15.53 9.19 -7.99
C HIS A 322 14.95 8.42 -6.79
N LEU A 323 14.84 9.10 -5.65
CA LEU A 323 14.31 8.52 -4.43
C LEU A 323 12.81 8.78 -4.30
N MET A 324 12.02 7.71 -4.19
CA MET A 324 10.58 7.72 -3.94
C MET A 324 10.29 7.06 -2.59
N VAL A 325 9.50 7.71 -1.74
CA VAL A 325 9.04 7.15 -0.46
C VAL A 325 7.53 6.99 -0.53
N VAL A 326 7.06 5.75 -0.48
CA VAL A 326 5.65 5.39 -0.59
C VAL A 326 5.14 4.95 0.79
N LEU A 327 4.28 5.78 1.39
CA LEU A 327 3.71 5.58 2.71
C LEU A 327 2.25 5.15 2.60
N VAL A 328 1.94 3.94 3.05
CA VAL A 328 0.62 3.32 2.93
C VAL A 328 0.02 3.09 4.32
N ASP A 329 -1.16 3.64 4.58
CA ASP A 329 -1.87 3.50 5.86
C ASP A 329 -1.02 4.00 7.05
N GLU A 330 -0.17 5.03 6.81
CA GLU A 330 0.66 5.65 7.86
C GLU A 330 -0.04 6.84 8.51
N ARG A 331 0.49 7.28 9.64
CA ARG A 331 -0.05 8.39 10.41
C ARG A 331 0.30 9.73 9.74
N PRO A 332 -0.61 10.72 9.76
CA PRO A 332 -0.34 12.04 9.18
C PRO A 332 0.93 12.72 9.73
N GLU A 333 1.20 12.57 11.03
CA GLU A 333 2.41 13.11 11.66
C GLU A 333 3.70 12.42 11.16
N GLU A 334 3.67 11.09 10.91
CA GLU A 334 4.81 10.34 10.36
C GLU A 334 5.05 10.71 8.88
N VAL A 335 3.98 10.97 8.14
CA VAL A 335 4.07 11.48 6.75
C VAL A 335 4.73 12.86 6.72
N THR A 336 4.29 13.78 7.59
CA THR A 336 4.85 15.12 7.68
C THR A 336 6.33 15.10 8.09
N ASP A 337 6.69 14.22 9.03
CA ASP A 337 8.08 14.06 9.47
C ASP A 337 8.96 13.54 8.32
N MET A 338 8.48 12.55 7.57
CA MET A 338 9.19 12.03 6.40
C MET A 338 9.37 13.11 5.31
N GLN A 339 8.33 13.89 5.02
CA GLN A 339 8.39 14.99 4.03
C GLN A 339 9.39 16.08 4.40
N ARG A 340 9.61 16.30 5.70
CA ARG A 340 10.56 17.31 6.20
C ARG A 340 12.00 16.81 6.30
N SER A 341 12.16 15.50 6.57
CA SER A 341 13.46 14.90 6.84
C SER A 341 14.14 14.30 5.60
N VAL A 342 13.38 13.97 4.55
CA VAL A 342 13.90 13.29 3.36
C VAL A 342 13.81 14.19 2.12
N LYS A 343 14.91 14.30 1.38
CA LYS A 343 14.95 14.96 0.07
C LYS A 343 14.62 13.92 -1.01
N GLY A 344 13.34 13.70 -1.25
CA GLY A 344 12.86 12.74 -2.22
C GLY A 344 11.37 12.97 -2.52
N GLU A 345 10.81 12.22 -3.44
CA GLU A 345 9.40 12.25 -3.74
C GLU A 345 8.62 11.45 -2.70
N VAL A 346 7.86 12.12 -1.81
CA VAL A 346 7.06 11.44 -0.77
C VAL A 346 5.61 11.33 -1.22
N ILE A 347 5.17 10.09 -1.39
CA ILE A 347 3.84 9.70 -1.85
C ILE A 347 3.13 9.03 -0.68
N ALA A 348 2.01 9.59 -0.23
CA ALA A 348 1.37 9.09 0.98
C ALA A 348 -0.14 8.93 0.86
N SER A 349 -0.66 7.89 1.49
CA SER A 349 -2.08 7.69 1.79
C SER A 349 -2.22 7.33 3.25
N THR A 350 -2.76 8.25 4.04
CA THR A 350 -2.88 8.16 5.50
C THR A 350 -4.00 7.20 5.91
N PHE A 351 -3.97 6.72 7.15
CA PHE A 351 -4.87 5.68 7.66
C PHE A 351 -6.37 6.07 7.63
N ASP A 352 -6.69 7.34 7.52
CA ASP A 352 -8.06 7.88 7.43
C ASP A 352 -8.68 7.74 6.02
N ARG A 353 -7.89 7.28 5.04
CA ARG A 353 -8.35 7.05 3.67
C ARG A 353 -8.87 5.64 3.45
N PRO A 354 -9.77 5.43 2.48
CA PRO A 354 -10.23 4.09 2.11
C PRO A 354 -9.11 3.22 1.53
N ALA A 355 -9.28 1.89 1.62
CA ALA A 355 -8.30 0.92 1.16
C ALA A 355 -7.99 1.03 -0.35
N GLU A 356 -8.95 1.45 -1.16
CA GLU A 356 -8.77 1.70 -2.59
C GLU A 356 -7.74 2.80 -2.84
N ASP A 357 -7.71 3.88 -2.05
CA ASP A 357 -6.73 4.96 -2.19
C ASP A 357 -5.30 4.44 -1.95
N HIS A 358 -5.11 3.53 -1.00
CA HIS A 358 -3.82 2.90 -0.73
C HIS A 358 -3.33 2.07 -1.92
N THR A 359 -4.24 1.36 -2.58
CA THR A 359 -3.90 0.55 -3.76
C THR A 359 -3.60 1.44 -4.97
N ILE A 360 -4.39 2.49 -5.19
CA ILE A 360 -4.21 3.44 -6.30
C ILE A 360 -2.85 4.12 -6.24
N ILE A 361 -2.46 4.69 -5.08
CA ILE A 361 -1.16 5.35 -4.96
C ILE A 361 0.00 4.38 -5.19
N SER A 362 -0.12 3.15 -4.68
CA SER A 362 0.92 2.15 -4.83
C SER A 362 1.08 1.72 -6.28
N GLU A 363 -0.01 1.50 -7.00
CA GLU A 363 0.03 1.16 -8.42
C GLU A 363 0.59 2.29 -9.27
N LEU A 364 0.15 3.52 -9.03
CA LEU A 364 0.62 4.65 -9.83
C LEU A 364 2.09 4.98 -9.52
N SER A 365 2.54 4.86 -8.26
CA SER A 365 3.92 5.10 -7.87
C SER A 365 4.89 4.09 -8.48
N ILE A 366 4.55 2.79 -8.49
CA ILE A 366 5.41 1.79 -9.10
C ILE A 366 5.45 1.91 -10.64
N GLU A 367 4.33 2.28 -11.26
CA GLU A 367 4.32 2.56 -12.70
C GLU A 367 5.15 3.81 -13.02
N ARG A 368 5.09 4.87 -12.19
CA ARG A 368 5.98 6.04 -12.29
C ARG A 368 7.45 5.64 -12.20
N ALA A 369 7.82 4.84 -11.20
CA ALA A 369 9.18 4.34 -11.05
C ALA A 369 9.67 3.58 -12.31
N LYS A 370 8.81 2.72 -12.88
CA LYS A 370 9.14 2.01 -14.14
C LYS A 370 9.36 2.96 -15.31
N ARG A 371 8.57 4.05 -15.41
CA ARG A 371 8.76 5.06 -16.49
C ARG A 371 10.12 5.72 -16.38
N LEU A 372 10.59 6.02 -15.18
CA LEU A 372 11.93 6.58 -14.95
C LEU A 372 13.03 5.59 -15.32
N VAL A 373 12.86 4.30 -14.96
CA VAL A 373 13.84 3.26 -15.33
C VAL A 373 13.90 3.02 -16.84
N GLU A 374 12.76 3.12 -17.56
CA GLU A 374 12.73 3.06 -19.03
C GLU A 374 13.54 4.19 -19.71
N LEU A 375 13.77 5.28 -18.99
CA LEU A 375 14.63 6.39 -19.42
C LEU A 375 16.10 6.22 -19.02
N GLY A 376 16.44 5.12 -18.36
CA GLY A 376 17.81 4.82 -17.90
C GLY A 376 18.15 5.36 -16.52
N HIS A 377 17.19 5.86 -15.75
CA HIS A 377 17.44 6.33 -14.39
C HIS A 377 17.53 5.19 -13.38
N ASP A 378 18.36 5.40 -12.36
CA ASP A 378 18.36 4.59 -11.15
C ASP A 378 17.28 5.12 -10.19
N VAL A 379 16.36 4.23 -9.81
CA VAL A 379 15.24 4.58 -8.94
C VAL A 379 15.28 3.73 -7.68
N VAL A 380 15.13 4.37 -6.53
CA VAL A 380 14.94 3.68 -5.23
C VAL A 380 13.56 4.00 -4.69
N VAL A 381 12.78 2.95 -4.41
CA VAL A 381 11.47 3.03 -3.78
C VAL A 381 11.58 2.49 -2.36
N LEU A 382 11.32 3.33 -1.37
CA LEU A 382 11.14 2.94 0.03
C LEU A 382 9.63 2.79 0.29
N LEU A 383 9.17 1.57 0.57
CA LEU A 383 7.75 1.29 0.84
C LEU A 383 7.51 1.05 2.33
N ASP A 384 6.69 1.84 2.95
CA ASP A 384 6.23 1.66 4.32
C ASP A 384 4.71 1.56 4.38
N SER A 385 4.08 0.39 4.50
CA SER A 385 4.67 -0.94 4.61
C SER A 385 4.01 -1.95 3.67
N MET A 386 4.73 -2.98 3.29
CA MET A 386 4.22 -4.10 2.49
C MET A 386 3.05 -4.83 3.18
N THR A 387 3.11 -4.98 4.50
CA THR A 387 2.05 -5.61 5.30
C THR A 387 0.74 -4.83 5.18
N ARG A 388 0.80 -3.50 5.31
CA ARG A 388 -0.38 -2.63 5.19
C ARG A 388 -0.90 -2.59 3.75
N LEU A 389 0.00 -2.57 2.77
CA LEU A 389 -0.38 -2.69 1.37
C LEU A 389 -1.10 -4.01 1.08
N GLY A 390 -0.61 -5.13 1.60
CA GLY A 390 -1.28 -6.43 1.49
C GLY A 390 -2.67 -6.44 2.13
N ARG A 391 -2.83 -5.80 3.28
CA ARG A 391 -4.14 -5.60 3.94
C ARG A 391 -5.08 -4.76 3.09
N ALA A 392 -4.59 -3.66 2.51
CA ALA A 392 -5.38 -2.78 1.64
C ALA A 392 -5.91 -3.52 0.41
N TYR A 393 -5.06 -4.30 -0.25
CA TYR A 393 -5.51 -5.13 -1.37
C TYR A 393 -6.52 -6.21 -0.96
N ASN A 394 -6.37 -6.80 0.23
CA ASN A 394 -7.32 -7.78 0.74
C ASN A 394 -8.71 -7.18 1.03
N LEU A 395 -8.75 -5.89 1.37
CA LEU A 395 -10.00 -5.16 1.60
C LEU A 395 -10.62 -4.61 0.31
N ALA A 396 -9.80 -4.13 -0.63
CA ALA A 396 -10.22 -3.48 -1.86
C ALA A 396 -10.53 -4.47 -3.00
N ALA A 397 -9.88 -5.63 -3.03
CA ALA A 397 -10.08 -6.60 -4.10
C ALA A 397 -11.42 -7.35 -3.95
N PRO A 398 -12.13 -7.61 -5.06
CA PRO A 398 -13.31 -8.47 -5.03
C PRO A 398 -12.92 -9.87 -4.56
N ALA A 399 -13.71 -10.43 -3.63
CA ALA A 399 -13.44 -11.74 -3.04
C ALA A 399 -13.47 -12.85 -4.11
N SER A 400 -12.37 -13.59 -4.28
CA SER A 400 -12.29 -14.73 -5.19
C SER A 400 -12.88 -16.02 -4.59
N GLY A 401 -13.09 -16.03 -3.28
CA GLY A 401 -13.54 -17.20 -2.53
C GLY A 401 -12.42 -18.18 -2.15
N ARG A 402 -11.19 -17.91 -2.55
CA ARG A 402 -10.01 -18.73 -2.19
C ARG A 402 -9.29 -18.11 -1.00
N ILE A 403 -9.87 -18.29 0.17
CA ILE A 403 -9.36 -17.72 1.42
C ILE A 403 -8.24 -18.61 1.99
N LEU A 404 -7.07 -18.02 2.17
CA LEU A 404 -5.94 -18.61 2.88
C LEU A 404 -6.14 -18.54 4.40
N SER A 405 -5.27 -19.21 5.17
CA SER A 405 -5.23 -19.04 6.62
C SER A 405 -5.05 -17.54 6.97
N GLY A 406 -5.70 -17.09 8.04
CA GLY A 406 -5.67 -15.66 8.43
C GLY A 406 -6.65 -14.75 7.67
N GLY A 407 -7.52 -15.30 6.81
CA GLY A 407 -8.55 -14.51 6.12
C GLY A 407 -8.04 -13.69 4.92
N VAL A 408 -6.91 -14.10 4.33
CA VAL A 408 -6.33 -13.47 3.14
C VAL A 408 -6.86 -14.12 1.88
N ASP A 409 -7.42 -13.34 0.96
CA ASP A 409 -7.75 -13.84 -0.38
C ASP A 409 -6.47 -14.04 -1.20
N SER A 410 -6.32 -15.21 -1.81
CA SER A 410 -5.12 -15.55 -2.58
C SER A 410 -4.84 -14.61 -3.75
N THR A 411 -5.89 -14.02 -4.33
CA THR A 411 -5.76 -13.06 -5.43
C THR A 411 -5.28 -11.69 -4.97
N ALA A 412 -5.55 -11.32 -3.72
CA ALA A 412 -5.14 -10.05 -3.14
C ALA A 412 -3.62 -9.94 -2.93
N LEU A 413 -2.90 -11.07 -2.89
CA LEU A 413 -1.45 -11.08 -2.73
C LEU A 413 -0.68 -10.87 -4.04
N TYR A 414 -1.33 -11.04 -5.20
CA TYR A 414 -0.67 -10.92 -6.49
C TYR A 414 -0.22 -9.48 -6.81
N PRO A 415 -1.05 -8.42 -6.67
CA PRO A 415 -0.63 -7.06 -6.98
C PRO A 415 0.54 -6.56 -6.13
N PRO A 416 0.58 -6.74 -4.78
CA PRO A 416 1.75 -6.40 -3.98
C PRO A 416 3.00 -7.20 -4.37
N LYS A 417 2.87 -8.48 -4.77
CA LYS A 417 3.99 -9.25 -5.32
C LYS A 417 4.51 -8.67 -6.63
N LYS A 418 3.60 -8.24 -7.51
CA LYS A 418 3.96 -7.56 -8.76
C LYS A 418 4.68 -6.24 -8.51
N PHE A 419 4.25 -5.49 -7.49
CA PHE A 419 4.92 -4.28 -7.02
C PHE A 419 6.36 -4.60 -6.59
N PHE A 420 6.53 -5.46 -5.59
CA PHE A 420 7.84 -5.79 -5.03
C PHE A 420 8.75 -6.53 -6.02
N GLY A 421 8.16 -7.41 -6.83
CA GLY A 421 8.86 -8.16 -7.88
C GLY A 421 9.31 -7.32 -9.08
N ALA A 422 8.90 -6.05 -9.16
CA ALA A 422 9.38 -5.14 -10.20
C ALA A 422 10.86 -4.75 -9.99
N ALA A 423 11.39 -4.80 -8.76
CA ALA A 423 12.76 -4.45 -8.46
C ALA A 423 13.75 -5.35 -9.20
N ARG A 424 14.66 -4.73 -9.95
CA ARG A 424 15.71 -5.37 -10.73
C ARG A 424 16.77 -4.39 -11.18
N ASN A 425 17.98 -4.85 -11.36
CA ASN A 425 18.99 -4.17 -12.15
C ASN A 425 18.76 -4.48 -13.63
N ILE A 426 19.03 -3.55 -14.53
CA ILE A 426 18.75 -3.67 -15.97
C ILE A 426 20.07 -3.68 -16.73
N GLU A 427 20.20 -4.61 -17.66
CA GLU A 427 21.35 -4.68 -18.56
C GLU A 427 21.39 -3.43 -19.46
N ASN A 428 22.52 -2.70 -19.43
CA ASN A 428 22.73 -1.46 -20.21
C ASN A 428 21.67 -0.36 -19.97
N GLY A 429 21.04 -0.36 -18.78
CA GLY A 429 20.00 0.60 -18.42
C GLY A 429 20.09 1.05 -16.97
N GLY A 430 19.03 1.71 -16.49
CA GLY A 430 18.88 2.07 -15.09
C GLY A 430 18.56 0.88 -14.18
N SER A 431 18.21 1.16 -12.96
CA SER A 431 17.82 0.14 -11.98
C SER A 431 16.57 0.54 -11.19
N LEU A 432 15.81 -0.46 -10.74
CA LEU A 432 14.72 -0.28 -9.78
C LEU A 432 15.04 -1.04 -8.51
N THR A 433 15.37 -0.32 -7.45
CA THR A 433 15.58 -0.87 -6.10
C THR A 433 14.32 -0.66 -5.28
N ILE A 434 13.84 -1.69 -4.58
CA ILE A 434 12.69 -1.57 -3.68
C ILE A 434 13.08 -2.10 -2.31
N LEU A 435 13.02 -1.23 -1.30
CA LEU A 435 13.19 -1.59 0.10
C LEU A 435 11.84 -1.41 0.80
N ALA A 436 11.24 -2.51 1.18
CA ALA A 436 9.91 -2.52 1.77
C ALA A 436 9.97 -2.95 3.24
N THR A 437 9.28 -2.23 4.12
CA THR A 437 9.11 -2.70 5.50
C THR A 437 8.03 -3.77 5.57
N ALA A 438 8.28 -4.79 6.37
CA ALA A 438 7.34 -5.84 6.69
C ALA A 438 7.12 -5.87 8.21
N LEU A 439 5.86 -5.76 8.63
CA LEU A 439 5.50 -5.82 10.04
C LEU A 439 5.35 -7.28 10.47
N VAL A 440 6.05 -7.67 11.51
CA VAL A 440 6.00 -9.00 12.11
C VAL A 440 5.65 -8.90 13.60
N GLU A 441 5.32 -10.03 14.24
CA GLU A 441 4.97 -10.08 15.68
C GLU A 441 3.81 -9.14 16.07
N THR A 442 2.88 -8.92 15.14
CA THR A 442 1.69 -8.09 15.37
C THR A 442 0.57 -8.85 16.09
N GLY A 443 0.69 -10.16 16.24
CA GLY A 443 -0.37 -11.06 16.72
C GLY A 443 -1.46 -11.35 15.69
N SER A 444 -1.29 -10.88 14.46
CA SER A 444 -2.24 -11.08 13.35
C SER A 444 -1.79 -12.20 12.44
N ARG A 445 -2.58 -13.27 12.31
CA ARG A 445 -2.33 -14.35 11.33
C ARG A 445 -2.34 -13.87 9.89
N MET A 446 -3.09 -12.82 9.59
CA MET A 446 -3.09 -12.20 8.27
C MET A 446 -1.68 -11.67 7.93
N ASP A 447 -1.04 -10.98 8.86
CA ASP A 447 0.30 -10.41 8.65
C ASP A 447 1.35 -11.48 8.48
N GLU A 448 1.24 -12.60 9.23
CA GLU A 448 2.12 -13.75 9.08
C GLU A 448 2.04 -14.33 7.67
N VAL A 449 0.82 -14.53 7.14
CA VAL A 449 0.61 -15.03 5.76
C VAL A 449 1.17 -14.06 4.74
N ILE A 450 0.88 -12.75 4.90
CA ILE A 450 1.41 -11.71 4.00
C ILE A 450 2.94 -11.74 4.02
N PHE A 451 3.56 -11.78 5.21
CA PHE A 451 5.02 -11.79 5.35
C PHE A 451 5.66 -13.02 4.68
N GLU A 452 5.15 -14.24 4.93
CA GLU A 452 5.68 -15.46 4.33
C GLU A 452 5.61 -15.44 2.79
N GLU A 453 4.57 -14.84 2.22
CA GLU A 453 4.44 -14.67 0.78
C GLU A 453 5.51 -13.76 0.15
N PHE A 454 6.00 -12.75 0.89
CA PHE A 454 7.02 -11.83 0.40
C PHE A 454 8.45 -12.25 0.73
N LYS A 455 8.66 -12.98 1.84
CA LYS A 455 9.97 -13.47 2.27
C LYS A 455 10.70 -14.23 1.17
N GLY A 456 9.98 -15.10 0.46
CA GLY A 456 10.53 -15.85 -0.68
C GLY A 456 10.85 -15.01 -1.92
N THR A 457 10.30 -13.80 -2.03
CA THR A 457 10.48 -12.91 -3.20
C THR A 457 11.69 -11.99 -3.04
N GLY A 458 12.06 -11.65 -1.80
CA GLY A 458 13.20 -10.80 -1.48
C GLY A 458 14.54 -11.47 -1.74
N ASN A 459 15.56 -10.67 -1.99
CA ASN A 459 16.97 -11.07 -2.09
C ASN A 459 17.88 -10.34 -1.10
N MET A 460 17.31 -9.59 -0.16
CA MET A 460 17.98 -8.97 0.99
C MET A 460 16.98 -8.90 2.14
N GLU A 461 17.43 -9.18 3.34
CA GLU A 461 16.63 -9.08 4.57
C GLU A 461 17.43 -8.33 5.64
N LEU A 462 16.86 -7.25 6.14
CA LEU A 462 17.33 -6.52 7.32
C LEU A 462 16.32 -6.74 8.45
N LYS A 463 16.67 -7.56 9.41
CA LYS A 463 15.78 -7.89 10.52
C LYS A 463 16.06 -7.03 11.73
N LEU A 464 15.02 -6.38 12.23
CA LEU A 464 15.05 -5.66 13.51
C LEU A 464 14.50 -6.53 14.62
N ASP A 465 15.04 -6.36 15.82
CA ASP A 465 14.62 -7.11 17.02
C ASP A 465 14.04 -6.18 18.10
N ARG A 466 12.87 -6.56 18.61
CA ARG A 466 12.17 -5.80 19.65
C ARG A 466 12.90 -5.83 20.99
N ARG A 467 13.56 -6.95 21.35
CA ARG A 467 14.25 -7.11 22.63
C ARG A 467 15.43 -6.15 22.73
N LEU A 468 16.16 -5.92 21.61
CA LEU A 468 17.21 -4.92 21.53
C LEU A 468 16.66 -3.50 21.69
N ALA A 469 15.56 -3.19 21.01
CA ALA A 469 14.90 -1.90 21.13
C ALA A 469 14.36 -1.62 22.54
N ASP A 470 13.78 -2.60 23.20
CA ASP A 470 13.29 -2.51 24.59
C ASP A 470 14.45 -2.19 25.55
N LYS A 471 15.67 -2.71 25.27
CA LYS A 471 16.92 -2.41 26.00
C LYS A 471 17.61 -1.12 25.53
N ARG A 472 17.00 -0.36 24.60
CA ARG A 472 17.54 0.88 24.04
C ARG A 472 18.85 0.72 23.27
N VAL A 473 19.10 -0.47 22.72
CA VAL A 473 20.20 -0.71 21.78
C VAL A 473 19.72 -0.35 20.39
N PHE A 474 20.33 0.68 19.77
CA PHE A 474 19.99 1.15 18.44
C PHE A 474 21.25 1.33 17.58
N PRO A 475 21.18 0.94 16.27
CA PRO A 475 20.07 0.29 15.59
C PRO A 475 19.82 -1.11 16.18
N ALA A 476 18.53 -1.44 16.33
CA ALA A 476 18.12 -2.73 16.91
C ALA A 476 18.14 -3.86 15.85
N VAL A 477 19.29 -4.03 15.19
CA VAL A 477 19.50 -4.98 14.08
C VAL A 477 19.88 -6.35 14.62
N ASP A 478 19.18 -7.38 14.18
CA ASP A 478 19.58 -8.78 14.34
C ASP A 478 20.65 -9.09 13.27
N VAL A 479 21.90 -9.11 13.69
CA VAL A 479 23.07 -9.26 12.81
C VAL A 479 23.09 -10.63 12.13
N ASP A 480 22.71 -11.69 12.85
CA ASP A 480 22.75 -13.06 12.35
C ASP A 480 21.64 -13.37 11.36
N ALA A 481 20.44 -12.81 11.60
CA ALA A 481 19.29 -13.05 10.76
C ALA A 481 19.18 -12.08 9.57
N SER A 482 20.10 -11.11 9.46
CA SER A 482 20.15 -10.14 8.36
C SER A 482 21.20 -10.53 7.33
N GLY A 483 20.94 -10.23 6.06
CA GLY A 483 21.90 -10.51 4.99
C GLY A 483 21.38 -10.22 3.59
N THR A 484 22.28 -10.29 2.63
CA THR A 484 22.01 -10.06 1.20
C THR A 484 22.42 -11.30 0.41
N ARG A 485 21.53 -11.78 -0.45
CA ARG A 485 21.86 -12.86 -1.39
C ARG A 485 22.80 -12.33 -2.46
N LYS A 486 23.80 -13.13 -2.83
CA LYS A 486 24.80 -12.75 -3.83
C LYS A 486 25.59 -11.50 -3.46
N GLU A 487 25.90 -11.33 -2.16
CA GLU A 487 26.69 -10.20 -1.66
C GLU A 487 28.11 -10.15 -2.26
N GLU A 488 28.61 -11.28 -2.75
CA GLU A 488 29.88 -11.40 -3.47
C GLU A 488 29.91 -10.55 -4.76
N LEU A 489 28.75 -10.16 -5.30
CA LEU A 489 28.67 -9.26 -6.45
C LEU A 489 28.78 -7.78 -6.06
N LEU A 490 28.56 -7.46 -4.77
CA LEU A 490 28.51 -6.10 -4.22
C LEU A 490 29.78 -5.70 -3.47
N MET A 491 30.67 -6.66 -3.21
CA MET A 491 31.89 -6.46 -2.42
C MET A 491 33.11 -6.91 -3.20
N SER A 492 34.26 -6.27 -2.94
CA SER A 492 35.54 -6.79 -3.41
C SER A 492 35.87 -8.13 -2.73
N SER A 493 36.66 -8.96 -3.38
CA SER A 493 37.07 -10.27 -2.82
C SER A 493 37.72 -10.18 -1.45
N ASP A 494 38.46 -9.09 -1.19
CA ASP A 494 39.17 -8.88 0.09
C ASP A 494 38.21 -8.37 1.16
N GLU A 495 37.33 -7.45 0.83
CA GLU A 495 36.25 -7.00 1.72
C GLU A 495 35.37 -8.18 2.15
N LEU A 496 34.97 -9.02 1.21
CA LEU A 496 34.15 -10.19 1.45
C LEU A 496 34.78 -11.18 2.44
N LYS A 497 36.06 -11.48 2.26
CA LYS A 497 36.83 -12.35 3.19
C LYS A 497 36.83 -11.79 4.62
N ILE A 498 36.99 -10.48 4.77
CA ILE A 498 37.00 -9.83 6.08
C ILE A 498 35.61 -9.83 6.70
N VAL A 499 34.55 -9.50 5.92
CA VAL A 499 33.17 -9.54 6.37
C VAL A 499 32.76 -10.96 6.81
N TRP A 500 33.18 -11.99 6.09
CA TRP A 500 32.93 -13.38 6.52
C TRP A 500 33.65 -13.75 7.82
N LYS A 501 34.87 -13.25 8.04
CA LYS A 501 35.56 -13.42 9.33
C LYS A 501 34.78 -12.71 10.45
N LEU A 502 34.36 -11.47 10.21
CA LEU A 502 33.56 -10.69 11.15
C LEU A 502 32.27 -11.43 11.53
N ARG A 503 31.52 -11.94 10.54
CA ARG A 503 30.28 -12.69 10.78
C ARG A 503 30.52 -13.95 11.63
N ARG A 504 31.62 -14.69 11.41
CA ARG A 504 31.94 -15.85 12.25
C ARG A 504 32.16 -15.47 13.71
N VAL A 505 32.79 -14.33 13.96
CA VAL A 505 33.00 -13.84 15.33
C VAL A 505 31.67 -13.43 15.96
N LEU A 506 30.84 -12.69 15.21
CA LEU A 506 29.55 -12.21 15.69
C LEU A 506 28.56 -13.37 15.94
N HIS A 507 28.55 -14.37 15.05
CA HIS A 507 27.70 -15.56 15.20
C HIS A 507 28.04 -16.46 16.40
N ALA A 508 29.25 -16.35 16.94
CA ALA A 508 29.64 -17.06 18.16
C ALA A 508 29.10 -16.44 19.46
N LEU A 509 28.51 -15.23 19.37
CA LEU A 509 27.98 -14.46 20.49
C LEU A 509 26.46 -14.54 20.51
N ASP A 510 25.84 -14.20 21.65
CA ASP A 510 24.41 -13.98 21.66
C ASP A 510 24.02 -12.70 20.89
N GLN A 511 22.76 -12.59 20.49
CA GLN A 511 22.25 -11.51 19.65
C GLN A 511 22.56 -10.10 20.20
N GLN A 512 22.45 -9.90 21.53
CA GLN A 512 22.75 -8.61 22.16
C GLN A 512 24.24 -8.32 22.17
N GLN A 513 25.05 -9.29 22.59
CA GLN A 513 26.51 -9.15 22.62
C GLN A 513 27.08 -8.88 21.23
N SER A 514 26.52 -9.55 20.22
CA SER A 514 26.91 -9.38 18.82
C SER A 514 26.74 -7.93 18.34
N ILE A 515 25.57 -7.35 18.51
CA ILE A 515 25.32 -5.97 18.07
C ILE A 515 26.05 -4.94 18.95
N GLU A 516 26.14 -5.15 20.27
CA GLU A 516 26.85 -4.24 21.17
C GLU A 516 28.35 -4.22 20.89
N LEU A 517 28.97 -5.39 20.63
CA LEU A 517 30.35 -5.48 20.22
C LEU A 517 30.59 -4.73 18.88
N LEU A 518 29.72 -4.98 17.89
CA LEU A 518 29.81 -4.32 16.60
C LEU A 518 29.72 -2.79 16.76
N LEU A 519 28.73 -2.29 17.50
CA LEU A 519 28.55 -0.86 17.76
C LEU A 519 29.71 -0.24 18.54
N SER A 520 30.27 -0.95 19.52
CA SER A 520 31.45 -0.49 20.27
C SER A 520 32.64 -0.30 19.34
N LYS A 521 32.91 -1.31 18.49
CA LYS A 521 34.02 -1.26 17.56
C LYS A 521 33.85 -0.24 16.43
N LEU A 522 32.63 -0.03 15.96
CA LEU A 522 32.37 1.02 15.00
C LEU A 522 32.55 2.44 15.57
N ARG A 523 32.28 2.65 16.85
CA ARG A 523 32.56 3.94 17.51
C ARG A 523 34.06 4.25 17.68
N GLU A 524 34.90 3.21 17.73
CA GLU A 524 36.36 3.36 17.81
C GLU A 524 37.00 3.73 16.46
N ASN A 525 36.26 3.61 15.36
CA ASN A 525 36.72 3.81 13.99
C ASN A 525 35.88 4.86 13.25
N ASP A 526 36.49 5.74 12.50
CA ASP A 526 35.81 6.81 11.79
C ASP A 526 35.00 6.32 10.59
N ASN A 527 35.37 5.20 9.99
CA ASN A 527 34.69 4.64 8.83
C ASN A 527 34.73 3.09 8.83
N ASN A 528 33.95 2.48 7.96
CA ASN A 528 33.87 1.03 7.83
C ASN A 528 35.14 0.41 7.25
N TYR A 529 35.86 1.14 6.43
CA TYR A 529 37.13 0.66 5.86
C TYR A 529 38.18 0.46 6.95
N ASP A 530 38.39 1.46 7.82
CA ASP A 530 39.34 1.36 8.94
C ASP A 530 38.95 0.26 9.94
N PHE A 531 37.62 0.14 10.19
CA PHE A 531 37.09 -0.94 11.01
C PHE A 531 37.41 -2.33 10.40
N LEU A 532 37.21 -2.51 9.11
CA LEU A 532 37.50 -3.77 8.42
C LEU A 532 39.01 -4.08 8.44
N LEU A 533 39.87 -3.09 8.29
CA LEU A 533 41.32 -3.26 8.44
C LEU A 533 41.69 -3.69 9.87
N GLN A 534 41.03 -3.15 10.89
CA GLN A 534 41.21 -3.57 12.27
C GLN A 534 40.80 -5.04 12.46
N VAL A 535 39.64 -5.44 11.94
CA VAL A 535 39.15 -6.83 11.97
C VAL A 535 40.14 -7.77 11.30
N GLN A 536 40.72 -7.39 10.17
CA GLN A 536 41.71 -8.19 9.46
C GLN A 536 42.96 -8.46 10.32
N LYS A 537 43.41 -7.45 11.07
CA LYS A 537 44.62 -7.54 11.92
C LYS A 537 44.37 -8.30 13.21
N THR A 538 43.17 -8.17 13.80
CA THR A 538 42.90 -8.68 15.14
C THR A 538 42.25 -10.09 15.15
N THR A 539 41.66 -10.51 14.03
CA THR A 539 41.05 -11.84 13.95
C THR A 539 42.11 -12.86 13.49
N PRO A 540 42.40 -13.91 14.30
CA PRO A 540 43.37 -14.93 13.89
C PRO A 540 42.97 -15.55 12.55
N SER A 541 43.90 -15.65 11.62
CA SER A 541 43.76 -16.50 10.47
C SER A 541 43.71 -17.95 10.98
N VAL A 542 42.61 -18.66 10.71
CA VAL A 542 42.60 -20.12 10.86
C VAL A 542 43.56 -20.64 9.77
N GLN A 543 44.86 -20.67 10.09
CA GLN A 543 45.82 -21.47 9.35
C GLN A 543 45.67 -22.92 9.83
N GLY A 544 45.40 -23.81 8.91
CA GLY A 544 45.68 -25.23 9.10
C GLY A 544 44.45 -26.13 9.14
N SER A 545 43.98 -26.50 8.00
CA SER A 545 43.89 -27.92 7.64
C SER A 545 44.60 -28.04 6.31
N THR A 546 45.86 -28.46 6.39
CA THR A 546 46.66 -29.02 5.33
C THR A 546 45.81 -29.96 4.46
N GLU A 547 45.75 -29.65 3.18
CA GLU A 547 45.60 -30.66 2.16
C GLU A 547 46.79 -31.59 2.28
N GLU A 548 46.62 -32.74 2.87
CA GLU A 548 47.41 -33.96 2.64
C GLU A 548 46.45 -35.08 2.32
N GLU A 549 46.60 -35.52 1.10
CA GLU A 549 46.19 -36.71 0.33
C GLU A 549 45.02 -36.52 -0.62
#